data_0a1ba2fcfde7fe90f11453c139deea00
#
_entry.id   0a1ba2fcfde7fe90f11453c139deea00
#
_cell.length_a   1.000
_cell.length_b   1.000
_cell.length_c   1.000
_cell.angle_alpha   90.00
_cell.angle_beta   90.00
_cell.angle_gamma   90.00
#
_symmetry.space_group_name_H-M   'P 1'
#
loop_
_entity.id
_entity.type
_entity.pdbx_description
1 polymer ?
#
loop_
_entity_poly.entity_id
_entity_poly.type
_entity_poly.pdbx_seq_one_letter_code
_entity_poly.pdbx_strand_id
1 'polypeptide(L)'
;VQSYRYLLEQGFPAERIIVSGDSAGGGLAFRLALATRERGLPMPGGISAIAPWADFDSAARNAHPNRHRDSYLSARYMEIIAQHGFAVEGELDPVWSPVNHDFTGLPAVLIQVGSTECLLSDAELLARRCAEGQVPARLQIWDRAPHVHHVGSDLLSDARAAIADLGWFHRNLISGQIASTRAGNRRATGTSGRGHDSDRCCGRPHDTRSRRWPASSGVR
;
A
#
# COMPACT_ATOMS: atom_id res chain seq x y z
N VAL A 1 -8.59 -15.03 -4.54
CA VAL A 1 -9.66 -15.12 -3.52
C VAL A 1 -9.74 -16.50 -2.89
N GLN A 2 -9.57 -17.59 -3.66
CA GLN A 2 -9.65 -18.97 -3.12
C GLN A 2 -8.66 -19.19 -1.96
N SER A 3 -7.37 -18.83 -2.14
CA SER A 3 -6.36 -18.95 -1.08
C SER A 3 -6.71 -18.15 0.16
N TYR A 4 -7.30 -16.96 0.00
CA TYR A 4 -7.75 -16.14 1.11
C TYR A 4 -8.91 -16.82 1.87
N ARG A 5 -9.91 -17.35 1.13
CA ARG A 5 -11.01 -18.11 1.72
C ARG A 5 -10.51 -19.33 2.48
N TYR A 6 -9.56 -20.07 1.91
CA TYR A 6 -8.94 -21.22 2.58
C TYR A 6 -8.31 -20.83 3.92
N LEU A 7 -7.59 -19.69 4.01
CA LEU A 7 -7.04 -19.22 5.28
C LEU A 7 -8.13 -18.94 6.33
N LEU A 8 -9.24 -18.31 5.90
CA LEU A 8 -10.38 -18.08 6.80
C LEU A 8 -11.00 -19.39 7.29
N GLU A 9 -11.14 -20.39 6.42
CA GLU A 9 -11.63 -21.73 6.75
C GLU A 9 -10.69 -22.49 7.70
N GLN A 10 -9.38 -22.22 7.64
CA GLN A 10 -8.38 -22.73 8.59
C GLN A 10 -8.41 -21.99 9.95
N GLY A 11 -9.32 -21.03 10.13
CA GLY A 11 -9.50 -20.30 11.38
C GLY A 11 -8.58 -19.10 11.59
N PHE A 12 -7.83 -18.67 10.56
CA PHE A 12 -7.07 -17.43 10.67
C PHE A 12 -8.02 -16.21 10.69
N PRO A 13 -7.97 -15.37 11.74
CA PRO A 13 -8.78 -14.15 11.78
C PRO A 13 -8.40 -13.21 10.64
N ALA A 14 -9.38 -12.69 9.92
CA ALA A 14 -9.17 -11.82 8.74
C ALA A 14 -8.28 -10.62 9.05
N GLU A 15 -8.46 -10.00 10.21
CA GLU A 15 -7.69 -8.86 10.70
C GLU A 15 -6.20 -9.18 10.95
N ARG A 16 -5.83 -10.46 11.01
CA ARG A 16 -4.45 -10.94 11.12
C ARG A 16 -3.85 -11.41 9.81
N ILE A 17 -4.61 -11.37 8.73
CA ILE A 17 -4.14 -11.69 7.39
C ILE A 17 -3.77 -10.39 6.68
N ILE A 18 -2.51 -10.26 6.27
CA ILE A 18 -2.03 -9.11 5.49
C ILE A 18 -1.78 -9.60 4.06
N VAL A 19 -2.30 -8.83 3.10
CA VAL A 19 -2.06 -9.10 1.68
C VAL A 19 -0.88 -8.27 1.23
N SER A 20 0.17 -8.94 0.75
CA SER A 20 1.40 -8.29 0.31
C SER A 20 1.80 -8.75 -1.08
N GLY A 21 2.40 -7.85 -1.85
CA GLY A 21 2.94 -8.17 -3.16
C GLY A 21 3.80 -7.07 -3.74
N ASP A 22 4.61 -7.43 -4.72
CA ASP A 22 5.47 -6.54 -5.48
C ASP A 22 5.06 -6.50 -6.95
N SER A 23 5.32 -5.39 -7.61
CA SER A 23 5.06 -5.21 -9.04
C SER A 23 3.59 -5.55 -9.40
N ALA A 24 3.36 -6.50 -10.30
CA ALA A 24 2.03 -7.03 -10.59
C ALA A 24 1.34 -7.60 -9.34
N GLY A 25 2.10 -8.25 -8.44
CA GLY A 25 1.60 -8.73 -7.15
C GLY A 25 1.12 -7.62 -6.24
N GLY A 26 1.73 -6.44 -6.29
CA GLY A 26 1.28 -5.23 -5.60
C GLY A 26 -0.11 -4.78 -6.06
N GLY A 27 -0.35 -4.74 -7.36
CA GLY A 27 -1.68 -4.50 -7.93
C GLY A 27 -2.70 -5.57 -7.55
N LEU A 28 -2.27 -6.85 -7.62
CA LEU A 28 -3.11 -7.98 -7.22
C LEU A 28 -3.50 -7.96 -5.74
N ALA A 29 -2.65 -7.40 -4.85
CA ALA A 29 -2.98 -7.25 -3.44
C ALA A 29 -4.20 -6.33 -3.25
N PHE A 30 -4.26 -5.21 -3.96
CA PHE A 30 -5.44 -4.33 -3.99
C PHE A 30 -6.64 -5.03 -4.62
N ARG A 31 -6.45 -5.70 -5.76
CA ARG A 31 -7.55 -6.40 -6.44
C ARG A 31 -8.13 -7.52 -5.59
N LEU A 32 -7.30 -8.21 -4.80
CA LEU A 32 -7.78 -9.21 -3.84
C LEU A 32 -8.65 -8.57 -2.76
N ALA A 33 -8.24 -7.46 -2.16
CA ALA A 33 -9.01 -6.78 -1.13
C ALA A 33 -10.36 -6.26 -1.68
N LEU A 34 -10.36 -5.68 -2.88
CA LEU A 34 -11.58 -5.27 -3.59
C LEU A 34 -12.50 -6.47 -3.83
N ALA A 35 -11.96 -7.57 -4.36
CA ALA A 35 -12.71 -8.79 -4.64
C ALA A 35 -13.22 -9.48 -3.35
N THR A 36 -12.54 -9.30 -2.24
CA THR A 36 -12.99 -9.76 -0.91
C THR A 36 -14.24 -9.01 -0.48
N ARG A 37 -14.23 -7.67 -0.61
CA ARG A 37 -15.39 -6.82 -0.35
C ARG A 37 -16.58 -7.16 -1.26
N GLU A 38 -16.34 -7.26 -2.57
CA GLU A 38 -17.35 -7.59 -3.57
C GLU A 38 -18.08 -8.92 -3.26
N ARG A 39 -17.39 -9.85 -2.60
CA ARG A 39 -17.93 -11.16 -2.22
C ARG A 39 -18.45 -11.23 -0.78
N GLY A 40 -18.50 -10.10 -0.07
CA GLY A 40 -18.96 -10.06 1.32
C GLY A 40 -18.11 -10.88 2.30
N LEU A 41 -16.85 -11.16 1.94
CA LEU A 41 -15.93 -11.85 2.83
C LEU A 41 -15.34 -10.86 3.87
N PRO A 42 -14.93 -11.32 5.05
CA PRO A 42 -14.22 -10.48 6.01
C PRO A 42 -12.98 -9.85 5.38
N MET A 43 -12.76 -8.56 5.60
CA MET A 43 -11.63 -7.82 5.03
C MET A 43 -10.30 -8.22 5.67
N PRO A 44 -9.20 -8.32 4.91
CA PRO A 44 -7.87 -8.52 5.49
C PRO A 44 -7.48 -7.35 6.40
N GLY A 45 -6.53 -7.59 7.31
CA GLY A 45 -6.05 -6.60 8.26
C GLY A 45 -5.25 -5.46 7.62
N GLY A 46 -4.66 -5.68 6.45
CA GLY A 46 -3.91 -4.65 5.74
C GLY A 46 -3.43 -5.07 4.36
N ILE A 47 -2.96 -4.08 3.62
CA ILE A 47 -2.33 -4.25 2.29
C ILE A 47 -0.93 -3.63 2.36
N SER A 48 0.08 -4.34 1.86
CA SER A 48 1.38 -3.76 1.56
C SER A 48 1.77 -4.03 0.12
N ALA A 49 2.19 -2.98 -0.60
CA ALA A 49 2.50 -3.06 -2.02
C ALA A 49 3.86 -2.42 -2.31
N ILE A 50 4.71 -3.16 -3.00
CA ILE A 50 6.04 -2.71 -3.42
C ILE A 50 5.99 -2.46 -4.91
N ALA A 51 6.28 -1.22 -5.33
CA ALA A 51 6.31 -0.84 -6.74
C ALA A 51 5.09 -1.38 -7.53
N PRO A 52 3.84 -1.12 -7.06
CA PRO A 52 2.66 -1.81 -7.57
C PRO A 52 2.33 -1.42 -9.02
N TRP A 53 2.03 -2.41 -9.85
CA TRP A 53 1.38 -2.19 -11.14
C TRP A 53 -0.14 -2.27 -10.96
N ALA A 54 -0.80 -1.13 -10.98
CA ALA A 54 -2.21 -1.02 -10.60
C ALA A 54 -3.08 -0.31 -11.65
N ASP A 55 -2.45 0.28 -12.67
CA ASP A 55 -3.14 0.91 -13.80
C ASP A 55 -2.74 0.23 -15.11
N PHE A 56 -3.68 -0.48 -15.73
CA PHE A 56 -3.45 -1.12 -17.03
C PHE A 56 -3.68 -0.15 -18.18
N ASP A 57 -4.42 0.95 -17.97
CA ASP A 57 -4.42 2.10 -18.88
C ASP A 57 -3.12 2.87 -18.69
N SER A 58 -2.28 2.85 -19.70
CA SER A 58 -0.94 3.43 -19.63
C SER A 58 -0.92 4.96 -19.75
N ALA A 59 -2.06 5.64 -19.85
CA ALA A 59 -2.12 7.10 -20.10
C ALA A 59 -1.41 7.90 -19.01
N ALA A 60 -1.68 7.65 -17.73
CA ALA A 60 -1.03 8.33 -16.62
C ALA A 60 0.48 8.06 -16.60
N ARG A 61 0.89 6.80 -16.82
CA ARG A 61 2.30 6.39 -16.86
C ARG A 61 3.04 7.02 -18.03
N ASN A 62 2.42 7.09 -19.20
CA ASN A 62 2.98 7.71 -20.39
C ASN A 62 3.11 9.23 -20.27
N ALA A 63 2.24 9.88 -19.50
CA ALA A 63 2.32 11.31 -19.18
C ALA A 63 3.32 11.62 -18.05
N HIS A 64 3.72 10.64 -17.25
CA HIS A 64 4.58 10.85 -16.09
C HIS A 64 6.05 11.14 -16.52
N PRO A 65 6.78 12.05 -15.83
CA PRO A 65 8.18 12.35 -16.14
C PRO A 65 9.11 11.12 -16.09
N ASN A 66 8.76 10.11 -15.30
CA ASN A 66 9.54 8.89 -15.15
C ASN A 66 9.40 7.88 -16.29
N ARG A 67 8.53 8.15 -17.27
CA ARG A 67 8.35 7.20 -18.42
C ARG A 67 9.66 6.80 -19.12
N HIS A 68 10.68 7.67 -19.03
CA HIS A 68 12.00 7.48 -19.65
C HIS A 68 13.16 7.42 -18.63
N ARG A 69 12.85 7.45 -17.32
CA ARG A 69 13.87 7.50 -16.25
C ARG A 69 14.08 6.16 -15.56
N ASP A 70 13.11 5.25 -15.69
CA ASP A 70 13.21 3.91 -15.13
C ASP A 70 14.28 3.12 -15.88
N SER A 71 15.29 2.63 -15.14
CA SER A 71 16.39 1.85 -15.69
C SER A 71 16.07 0.35 -15.81
N TYR A 72 14.96 -0.09 -15.24
CA TYR A 72 14.58 -1.49 -15.18
C TYR A 72 13.31 -1.79 -16.00
N LEU A 73 12.25 -0.96 -15.85
CA LEU A 73 10.99 -1.13 -16.55
C LEU A 73 10.78 -0.03 -17.60
N SER A 74 10.28 -0.42 -18.76
CA SER A 74 9.82 0.52 -19.79
C SER A 74 8.31 0.71 -19.69
N ALA A 75 7.84 1.98 -19.63
CA ALA A 75 6.41 2.29 -19.68
C ALA A 75 5.73 1.70 -20.92
N ARG A 76 6.41 1.74 -22.09
CA ARG A 76 5.93 1.12 -23.33
C ARG A 76 5.83 -0.41 -23.23
N TYR A 77 6.78 -1.05 -22.55
CA TYR A 77 6.73 -2.51 -22.37
C TYR A 77 5.54 -2.91 -21.49
N MET A 78 5.26 -2.15 -20.44
CA MET A 78 4.09 -2.36 -19.59
C MET A 78 2.78 -2.21 -20.36
N GLU A 79 2.70 -1.24 -21.27
CA GLU A 79 1.57 -1.07 -22.18
C GLU A 79 1.38 -2.28 -23.10
N ILE A 80 2.45 -2.79 -23.69
CA ILE A 80 2.41 -3.98 -24.55
C ILE A 80 1.91 -5.19 -23.75
N ILE A 81 2.41 -5.40 -22.52
CA ILE A 81 1.95 -6.50 -21.66
C ILE A 81 0.46 -6.34 -21.33
N ALA A 82 0.01 -5.13 -21.00
CA ALA A 82 -1.40 -4.87 -20.72
C ALA A 82 -2.28 -5.23 -21.94
N GLN A 83 -1.91 -4.73 -23.11
CA GLN A 83 -2.66 -4.97 -24.34
C GLN A 83 -2.71 -6.45 -24.75
N HIS A 84 -1.59 -7.17 -24.66
CA HIS A 84 -1.55 -8.58 -25.07
C HIS A 84 -2.06 -9.55 -23.99
N GLY A 85 -1.98 -9.17 -22.72
CA GLY A 85 -2.35 -10.05 -21.62
C GLY A 85 -3.79 -9.87 -21.12
N PHE A 86 -4.37 -8.68 -21.30
CA PHE A 86 -5.66 -8.34 -20.68
C PHE A 86 -6.69 -7.73 -21.65
N ALA A 87 -6.27 -7.26 -22.83
CA ALA A 87 -7.22 -6.73 -23.80
C ALA A 87 -8.01 -7.87 -24.47
N VAL A 88 -9.30 -7.63 -24.65
CA VAL A 88 -10.20 -8.48 -25.43
C VAL A 88 -10.63 -7.68 -26.63
N GLU A 89 -10.45 -8.22 -27.82
CA GLU A 89 -10.74 -7.53 -29.10
C GLU A 89 -10.05 -6.16 -29.24
N GLY A 90 -8.87 -6.01 -28.59
CA GLY A 90 -8.07 -4.78 -28.61
C GLY A 90 -8.45 -3.77 -27.55
N GLU A 91 -9.48 -4.01 -26.75
CA GLU A 91 -9.92 -3.11 -25.67
C GLU A 91 -9.55 -3.65 -24.28
N LEU A 92 -9.04 -2.77 -23.43
CA LEU A 92 -8.77 -3.06 -22.02
C LEU A 92 -10.02 -2.72 -21.20
N ASP A 93 -10.59 -3.72 -20.54
CA ASP A 93 -11.67 -3.46 -19.57
C ASP A 93 -11.09 -2.70 -18.36
N PRO A 94 -11.59 -1.49 -18.04
CA PRO A 94 -11.15 -0.71 -16.90
C PRO A 94 -11.24 -1.45 -15.56
N VAL A 95 -12.05 -2.48 -15.45
CA VAL A 95 -12.22 -3.31 -14.24
C VAL A 95 -10.94 -4.02 -13.83
N TRP A 96 -10.01 -4.26 -14.77
CA TRP A 96 -8.73 -4.88 -14.46
C TRP A 96 -7.81 -3.99 -13.64
N SER A 97 -7.92 -2.67 -13.79
CA SER A 97 -7.09 -1.69 -13.06
C SER A 97 -7.64 -1.45 -11.66
N PRO A 98 -6.94 -1.85 -10.58
CA PRO A 98 -7.37 -1.56 -9.21
C PRO A 98 -7.70 -0.09 -8.97
N VAL A 99 -6.97 0.83 -9.59
CA VAL A 99 -7.16 2.29 -9.45
C VAL A 99 -8.52 2.81 -9.92
N ASN A 100 -9.27 2.03 -10.69
CA ASN A 100 -10.59 2.41 -11.20
C ASN A 100 -11.74 2.05 -10.27
N HIS A 101 -11.44 1.42 -9.12
CA HIS A 101 -12.44 1.03 -8.14
C HIS A 101 -12.58 2.04 -7.00
N ASP A 102 -13.71 2.00 -6.31
CA ASP A 102 -13.90 2.68 -5.04
C ASP A 102 -13.09 1.97 -3.94
N PHE A 103 -12.29 2.72 -3.17
CA PHE A 103 -11.48 2.17 -2.08
C PHE A 103 -12.12 2.28 -0.70
N THR A 104 -13.33 2.84 -0.62
CA THR A 104 -14.06 2.94 0.65
C THR A 104 -14.13 1.57 1.35
N GLY A 105 -13.72 1.54 2.62
CA GLY A 105 -13.74 0.33 3.45
C GLY A 105 -12.58 -0.65 3.22
N LEU A 106 -11.59 -0.32 2.38
CA LEU A 106 -10.34 -1.08 2.33
C LEU A 106 -9.56 -0.93 3.65
N PRO A 107 -8.72 -1.91 4.02
CA PRO A 107 -7.90 -1.85 5.23
C PRO A 107 -6.75 -0.86 5.08
N ALA A 108 -5.97 -0.69 6.16
CA ALA A 108 -4.77 0.15 6.13
C ALA A 108 -3.76 -0.31 5.07
N VAL A 109 -3.10 0.66 4.41
CA VAL A 109 -2.24 0.42 3.24
C VAL A 109 -0.83 1.00 3.46
N LEU A 110 0.20 0.23 3.10
CA LEU A 110 1.57 0.73 2.91
C LEU A 110 1.98 0.50 1.45
N ILE A 111 2.43 1.55 0.78
CA ILE A 111 2.98 1.50 -0.58
C ILE A 111 4.42 1.97 -0.53
N GLN A 112 5.33 1.21 -1.15
CA GLN A 112 6.74 1.57 -1.31
C GLN A 112 7.10 1.55 -2.80
N VAL A 113 7.82 2.58 -3.28
CA VAL A 113 8.19 2.72 -4.68
C VAL A 113 9.46 3.56 -4.81
N GLY A 114 10.26 3.36 -5.84
CA GLY A 114 11.42 4.19 -6.15
C GLY A 114 11.04 5.49 -6.88
N SER A 115 11.78 6.58 -6.60
CA SER A 115 11.49 7.91 -7.15
C SER A 115 11.69 8.02 -8.67
N THR A 116 12.40 7.07 -9.28
CA THR A 116 12.66 7.04 -10.73
C THR A 116 11.87 5.97 -11.47
N GLU A 117 11.11 5.14 -10.76
CA GLU A 117 10.31 4.07 -11.37
C GLU A 117 9.17 4.62 -12.24
N CYS A 118 8.89 3.98 -13.36
CA CYS A 118 7.74 4.33 -14.19
C CYS A 118 6.42 3.98 -13.47
N LEU A 119 6.42 3.04 -12.52
CA LEU A 119 5.28 2.68 -11.68
C LEU A 119 5.05 3.66 -10.51
N LEU A 120 5.86 4.72 -10.38
CA LEU A 120 5.56 5.79 -9.42
C LEU A 120 4.19 6.41 -9.68
N SER A 121 3.80 6.58 -10.96
CA SER A 121 2.47 7.06 -11.33
C SER A 121 1.34 6.20 -10.78
N ASP A 122 1.50 4.88 -10.84
CA ASP A 122 0.52 3.91 -10.30
C ASP A 122 0.43 4.00 -8.78
N ALA A 123 1.58 4.10 -8.10
CA ALA A 123 1.66 4.25 -6.65
C ALA A 123 0.99 5.55 -6.17
N GLU A 124 1.18 6.65 -6.89
CA GLU A 124 0.53 7.94 -6.63
C GLU A 124 -0.98 7.89 -6.86
N LEU A 125 -1.43 7.20 -7.93
CA LEU A 125 -2.85 6.96 -8.18
C LEU A 125 -3.48 6.15 -7.04
N LEU A 126 -2.86 5.06 -6.63
CA LEU A 126 -3.33 4.24 -5.50
C LEU A 126 -3.41 5.06 -4.21
N ALA A 127 -2.39 5.86 -3.89
CA ALA A 127 -2.40 6.73 -2.71
C ALA A 127 -3.53 7.75 -2.76
N ARG A 128 -3.81 8.34 -3.92
CA ARG A 128 -4.93 9.25 -4.15
C ARG A 128 -6.26 8.55 -3.94
N ARG A 129 -6.45 7.35 -4.51
CA ARG A 129 -7.66 6.54 -4.30
C ARG A 129 -7.88 6.16 -2.84
N CYS A 130 -6.79 5.87 -2.11
CA CYS A 130 -6.87 5.66 -0.67
C CYS A 130 -7.38 6.92 0.05
N ALA A 131 -6.87 8.10 -0.30
CA ALA A 131 -7.31 9.36 0.29
C ALA A 131 -8.79 9.66 -0.02
N GLU A 132 -9.23 9.48 -1.26
CA GLU A 132 -10.63 9.63 -1.68
C GLU A 132 -11.56 8.68 -0.92
N GLY A 133 -11.15 7.42 -0.72
CA GLY A 133 -11.88 6.41 0.04
C GLY A 133 -11.70 6.49 1.55
N GLN A 134 -11.01 7.52 2.07
CA GLN A 134 -10.68 7.68 3.49
C GLN A 134 -9.96 6.46 4.10
N VAL A 135 -9.17 5.76 3.29
CA VAL A 135 -8.36 4.62 3.69
C VAL A 135 -7.05 5.11 4.32
N PRO A 136 -6.69 4.65 5.54
CA PRO A 136 -5.40 4.97 6.13
C PRO A 136 -4.28 4.43 5.24
N ALA A 137 -3.52 5.33 4.60
CA ALA A 137 -2.48 4.92 3.66
C ALA A 137 -1.18 5.70 3.88
N ARG A 138 -0.07 5.03 3.63
CA ARG A 138 1.26 5.63 3.61
C ARG A 138 1.95 5.27 2.30
N LEU A 139 2.34 6.29 1.53
CA LEU A 139 3.22 6.17 0.37
C LEU A 139 4.64 6.54 0.79
N GLN A 140 5.59 5.63 0.60
CA GLN A 140 7.03 5.84 0.78
C GLN A 140 7.72 5.83 -0.58
N ILE A 141 8.32 6.96 -0.94
CA ILE A 141 9.09 7.12 -2.17
C ILE A 141 10.57 7.08 -1.81
N TRP A 142 11.29 6.07 -2.32
CA TRP A 142 12.72 5.86 -2.05
C TRP A 142 13.56 6.52 -3.13
N ASP A 143 14.51 7.37 -2.72
CA ASP A 143 15.29 8.16 -3.68
C ASP A 143 16.12 7.28 -4.60
N ARG A 144 15.91 7.44 -5.90
CA ARG A 144 16.59 6.72 -7.00
C ARG A 144 16.64 5.20 -6.83
N ALA A 145 15.79 4.63 -6.00
CA ALA A 145 15.70 3.19 -5.85
C ALA A 145 15.14 2.56 -7.14
N PRO A 146 15.75 1.46 -7.63
CA PRO A 146 15.22 0.75 -8.78
C PRO A 146 14.00 -0.08 -8.43
N HIS A 147 13.31 -0.58 -9.44
CA HIS A 147 12.13 -1.44 -9.28
C HIS A 147 12.43 -2.62 -8.35
N VAL A 148 11.57 -2.75 -7.32
CA VAL A 148 11.69 -3.79 -6.27
C VAL A 148 13.10 -3.86 -5.66
N HIS A 149 13.70 -2.71 -5.35
CA HIS A 149 15.05 -2.62 -4.76
C HIS A 149 15.24 -3.48 -3.49
N HIS A 150 14.16 -3.90 -2.89
CA HIS A 150 14.09 -4.78 -1.72
C HIS A 150 14.87 -6.08 -1.90
N VAL A 151 14.94 -6.63 -3.13
CA VAL A 151 15.71 -7.84 -3.44
C VAL A 151 17.22 -7.67 -3.20
N GLY A 152 17.69 -6.41 -3.17
CA GLY A 152 19.09 -6.07 -2.88
C GLY A 152 19.40 -5.89 -1.39
N SER A 153 18.55 -6.36 -0.48
CA SER A 153 18.67 -6.10 0.97
C SER A 153 19.99 -6.58 1.59
N ASP A 154 20.64 -7.56 1.01
CA ASP A 154 21.96 -8.01 1.49
C ASP A 154 23.05 -6.98 1.26
N LEU A 155 22.90 -6.12 0.24
CA LEU A 155 23.90 -5.15 -0.18
C LEU A 155 23.49 -3.69 0.12
N LEU A 156 22.20 -3.36 0.00
CA LEU A 156 21.68 -1.99 0.03
C LEU A 156 21.05 -1.67 1.39
N SER A 157 21.55 -0.61 2.04
CA SER A 157 20.99 -0.12 3.32
C SER A 157 19.54 0.32 3.20
N ASP A 158 19.17 0.97 2.08
CA ASP A 158 17.82 1.45 1.83
C ASP A 158 16.84 0.29 1.63
N ALA A 159 17.27 -0.78 0.97
CA ALA A 159 16.47 -1.99 0.84
C ALA A 159 16.18 -2.65 2.20
N ARG A 160 17.20 -2.71 3.08
CA ARG A 160 17.01 -3.20 4.47
C ARG A 160 16.06 -2.31 5.25
N ALA A 161 16.18 -0.99 5.11
CA ALA A 161 15.29 -0.03 5.77
C ALA A 161 13.85 -0.17 5.28
N ALA A 162 13.64 -0.33 3.96
CA ALA A 162 12.33 -0.56 3.37
C ALA A 162 11.66 -1.84 3.90
N ILE A 163 12.43 -2.95 3.98
CA ILE A 163 11.94 -4.21 4.55
C ILE A 163 11.64 -4.06 6.04
N ALA A 164 12.47 -3.33 6.79
CA ALA A 164 12.23 -3.07 8.22
C ALA A 164 10.92 -2.29 8.43
N ASP A 165 10.63 -1.31 7.57
CA ASP A 165 9.38 -0.54 7.60
C ASP A 165 8.15 -1.41 7.24
N LEU A 166 8.27 -2.32 6.27
CA LEU A 166 7.23 -3.32 5.99
C LEU A 166 6.98 -4.20 7.21
N GLY A 167 8.04 -4.74 7.80
CA GLY A 167 7.93 -5.58 9.00
C GLY A 167 7.35 -4.83 10.19
N TRP A 168 7.67 -3.54 10.35
CA TRP A 168 7.06 -2.69 11.36
C TRP A 168 5.55 -2.51 11.10
N PHE A 169 5.17 -2.19 9.87
CA PHE A 169 3.77 -2.04 9.47
C PHE A 169 2.96 -3.32 9.75
N HIS A 170 3.47 -4.47 9.32
CA HIS A 170 2.80 -5.76 9.53
C HIS A 170 2.62 -6.09 11.02
N ARG A 171 3.68 -5.93 11.84
CA ARG A 171 3.60 -6.20 13.28
C ARG A 171 2.58 -5.30 13.98
N ASN A 172 2.53 -4.01 13.62
CA ASN A 172 1.60 -3.06 14.24
C ASN A 172 0.14 -3.31 13.84
N LEU A 173 -0.11 -3.77 12.62
CA LEU A 173 -1.44 -4.22 12.21
C LEU A 173 -1.89 -5.45 13.01
N ILE A 174 -1.04 -6.47 13.07
CA ILE A 174 -1.36 -7.73 13.77
C ILE A 174 -1.57 -7.51 15.28
N SER A 175 -0.84 -6.57 15.89
CA SER A 175 -0.98 -6.21 17.30
C SER A 175 -2.13 -5.23 17.58
N GLY A 176 -2.85 -4.76 16.54
CA GLY A 176 -3.94 -3.79 16.68
C GLY A 176 -3.50 -2.36 17.02
N GLN A 177 -2.20 -2.05 16.92
CA GLN A 177 -1.66 -0.70 17.17
C GLN A 177 -1.92 0.28 16.01
N ILE A 178 -2.15 -0.24 14.81
CA ILE A 178 -2.72 0.50 13.68
C ILE A 178 -4.16 0.02 13.57
N ALA A 179 -5.13 0.92 13.80
CA ALA A 179 -6.54 0.57 13.68
C ALA A 179 -6.86 0.15 12.24
N SER A 180 -7.38 -1.05 12.06
CA SER A 180 -8.10 -1.39 10.85
C SER A 180 -9.38 -0.53 10.82
N THR A 181 -9.84 -0.12 9.66
CA THR A 181 -10.99 0.80 9.44
C THR A 181 -12.35 0.32 9.98
N ARG A 182 -12.37 -0.57 10.97
CA ARG A 182 -13.57 -1.05 11.68
C ARG A 182 -13.94 -0.24 12.92
N ALA A 183 -13.68 1.06 12.98
CA ALA A 183 -14.23 1.92 14.02
C ALA A 183 -15.48 2.64 13.53
N GLY A 184 -16.52 1.90 13.22
CA GLY A 184 -17.89 2.35 13.32
C GLY A 184 -18.20 2.55 14.81
N ASN A 185 -18.26 3.81 15.25
CA ASN A 185 -19.07 4.30 16.35
C ASN A 185 -18.92 3.62 17.74
N ARG A 186 -17.85 3.93 18.48
CA ARG A 186 -17.91 3.94 19.95
C ARG A 186 -17.59 5.34 20.48
N ARG A 187 -18.61 5.95 21.10
CA ARG A 187 -18.51 7.22 21.81
C ARG A 187 -17.38 7.14 22.85
N ALA A 188 -16.45 8.08 22.78
CA ALA A 188 -15.50 8.32 23.85
C ALA A 188 -16.23 8.97 25.02
N THR A 189 -16.37 8.28 26.14
CA THR A 189 -16.61 8.88 27.44
C THR A 189 -15.24 9.20 28.04
N GLY A 190 -15.01 10.50 28.29
CA GLY A 190 -13.75 10.98 28.84
C GLY A 190 -13.56 10.62 30.30
N THR A 191 -12.30 10.48 30.70
CA THR A 191 -11.81 10.87 32.00
C THR A 191 -10.38 11.41 31.89
N SER A 192 -10.20 12.60 32.46
CA SER A 192 -8.97 13.35 32.61
C SER A 192 -8.06 12.71 33.66
N GLY A 193 -6.76 12.63 33.39
CA GLY A 193 -5.73 12.34 34.38
C GLY A 193 -4.42 13.02 34.02
N ARG A 194 -4.00 14.00 34.83
CA ARG A 194 -2.73 14.74 34.77
C ARG A 194 -1.61 13.92 35.41
N GLY A 195 -0.39 14.17 34.98
CA GLY A 195 0.79 13.86 35.81
C GLY A 195 2.11 13.75 35.04
N HIS A 196 2.90 14.81 35.08
CA HIS A 196 4.33 15.01 35.34
C HIS A 196 5.40 14.18 34.59
N ASP A 197 6.13 14.80 33.76
CA ASP A 197 7.50 15.42 33.74
C ASP A 197 8.63 14.64 34.47
N SER A 198 9.70 14.29 33.75
CA SER A 198 11.11 14.63 34.03
C SER A 198 12.13 13.83 33.18
N ASP A 199 12.92 14.59 32.44
CA ASP A 199 14.37 14.61 32.27
C ASP A 199 15.20 13.52 31.57
N ARG A 200 15.76 14.00 30.44
CA ARG A 200 17.16 14.02 29.93
C ARG A 200 17.94 12.70 29.74
N CYS A 201 18.42 12.45 28.54
CA CYS A 201 19.81 12.65 28.12
C CYS A 201 20.06 12.18 26.66
N CYS A 202 20.73 13.04 25.92
CA CYS A 202 21.65 12.94 24.79
C CYS A 202 21.76 11.65 23.97
N GLY A 203 21.45 11.76 22.69
CA GLY A 203 21.85 10.90 21.59
C GLY A 203 21.10 11.34 20.33
N ARG A 204 21.78 11.99 19.39
CA ARG A 204 21.12 12.37 18.13
C ARG A 204 20.70 11.12 17.37
N PRO A 205 19.42 10.86 17.16
CA PRO A 205 18.97 9.86 16.21
C PRO A 205 18.64 10.52 14.88
N HIS A 206 18.88 9.81 13.81
CA HIS A 206 18.30 10.02 12.50
C HIS A 206 16.83 10.40 12.61
N ASP A 207 16.40 11.36 11.82
CA ASP A 207 15.07 11.95 11.84
C ASP A 207 13.95 10.90 11.81
N THR A 208 13.39 10.61 12.97
CA THR A 208 12.31 9.65 13.18
C THR A 208 10.91 10.23 12.86
N ARG A 209 10.82 11.44 12.29
CA ARG A 209 9.55 12.11 12.04
C ARG A 209 8.68 11.45 10.96
N SER A 210 9.27 10.56 10.15
CA SER A 210 8.51 9.82 9.11
C SER A 210 7.77 8.58 9.64
N ARG A 211 7.94 8.20 10.91
CA ARG A 211 7.41 6.94 11.47
C ARG A 211 6.04 7.06 12.15
N ARG A 212 5.43 8.24 12.20
CA ARG A 212 4.07 8.36 12.75
C ARG A 212 3.04 8.13 11.66
N TRP A 213 2.15 7.16 11.89
CA TRP A 213 0.93 6.99 11.12
C TRP A 213 0.10 8.28 11.24
N PRO A 214 -0.45 8.84 10.14
CA PRO A 214 -1.28 10.02 10.25
C PRO A 214 -2.45 9.73 11.19
N ALA A 215 -2.57 10.50 12.25
CA ALA A 215 -3.81 10.55 13.02
C ALA A 215 -4.90 11.05 12.07
N SER A 216 -6.07 10.41 12.11
CA SER A 216 -7.24 10.83 11.36
C SER A 216 -7.49 12.32 11.65
N SER A 217 -7.06 13.19 10.74
CA SER A 217 -7.40 14.61 10.79
C SER A 217 -8.87 14.73 10.46
N GLY A 218 -9.68 14.94 11.51
CA GLY A 218 -11.02 15.44 11.34
C GLY A 218 -10.94 16.78 10.61
N VAL A 219 -11.42 16.83 9.39
CA VAL A 219 -11.67 18.06 8.66
C VAL A 219 -12.87 18.72 9.33
N ARG A 220 -12.67 19.95 9.80
CA ARG A 220 -13.78 20.88 10.10
C ARG A 220 -14.33 21.43 8.81
#